data_898fbd6870d5a9b2924bdd0be1744e90
#
_entry.id   898fbd6870d5a9b2924bdd0be1744e90
#
_cell.length_a   1.000
_cell.length_b   1.000
_cell.length_c   1.000
_cell.angle_alpha   90.00
_cell.angle_beta   90.00
_cell.angle_gamma   90.00
#
_symmetry.space_group_name_H-M   'P 1'
#
loop_
_entity.id
_entity.type
_entity.pdbx_description
1 polymer ?
#
loop_
_entity_poly.entity_id
_entity_poly.type
_entity_poly.pdbx_seq_one_letter_code
_entity_poly.pdbx_strand_id
1 'polypeptide(L)'
;AAPMPLGMTSEGEYFDGEFESVTTTADMMARLNETMPPEIQVLDIIELPENAKPSMAIVTASDYYIYKNEECENDTMPELLQALPAFSEKEKVEIIKKTKSKEELTDIRPLIYGVREYKDGIYMLLASGSKDNLKPELVVEAMCNEAGVPFNRYDYRIHRLETYMGEKEELQPLSASGTRF
;
A
#
# COMPACT_ATOMS: atom_id res chain seq x y z
N ALA A 1 -2.43 -5.61 10.48
CA ALA A 1 -1.81 -5.30 9.19
C ALA A 1 -0.86 -4.10 9.27
N ALA A 2 -0.25 -3.70 8.17
CA ALA A 2 0.68 -2.58 8.14
C ALA A 2 -0.08 -1.27 8.42
N PRO A 3 0.33 -0.46 9.42
CA PRO A 3 -0.38 0.77 9.76
C PRO A 3 -0.37 1.75 8.59
N MET A 4 -1.50 2.38 8.34
CA MET A 4 -1.66 3.39 7.30
C MET A 4 -1.09 4.74 7.76
N PRO A 5 -0.19 5.38 6.99
CA PRO A 5 0.30 6.71 7.31
C PRO A 5 -0.81 7.77 7.20
N LEU A 6 -0.64 8.87 7.95
CA LEU A 6 -1.56 10.01 7.85
C LEU A 6 -1.56 10.59 6.42
N GLY A 7 -2.76 10.86 5.90
CA GLY A 7 -2.97 11.41 4.56
C GLY A 7 -3.03 10.37 3.44
N MET A 8 -2.98 9.09 3.78
CA MET A 8 -3.27 7.98 2.86
C MET A 8 -4.72 7.51 3.07
N THR A 9 -5.37 7.07 2.01
CA THR A 9 -6.67 6.39 2.04
C THR A 9 -6.53 4.95 1.58
N SER A 10 -7.53 4.08 1.81
CA SER A 10 -7.50 2.70 1.33
C SER A 10 -8.88 2.16 1.00
N GLU A 11 -8.94 1.14 0.15
CA GLU A 11 -10.14 0.34 -0.11
C GLU A 11 -10.46 -0.58 1.09
N GLY A 12 -9.44 -1.04 1.82
CA GLY A 12 -9.60 -1.90 2.98
C GLY A 12 -8.31 -2.11 3.75
N GLU A 13 -8.45 -2.16 5.07
CA GLU A 13 -7.38 -2.46 5.99
C GLU A 13 -7.72 -3.72 6.78
N TYR A 14 -6.69 -4.49 7.14
CA TYR A 14 -6.84 -5.74 7.85
C TYR A 14 -6.41 -5.61 9.31
N PHE A 15 -7.15 -6.20 10.21
CA PHE A 15 -6.71 -6.41 11.59
C PHE A 15 -7.15 -7.78 12.09
N ASP A 16 -6.39 -8.35 13.01
CA ASP A 16 -6.70 -9.59 13.67
C ASP A 16 -7.40 -9.31 15.01
N GLY A 17 -8.38 -10.11 15.35
CA GLY A 17 -9.09 -10.06 16.60
C GLY A 17 -9.39 -11.46 17.12
N GLU A 18 -9.39 -11.62 18.44
CA GLU A 18 -9.85 -12.83 19.10
C GLU A 18 -11.23 -12.57 19.74
N PHE A 19 -12.15 -13.51 19.54
CA PHE A 19 -13.51 -13.41 20.04
C PHE A 19 -13.82 -14.60 20.95
N GLU A 20 -14.38 -14.34 22.12
CA GLU A 20 -14.82 -15.38 23.06
C GLU A 20 -16.04 -16.15 22.57
N SER A 21 -16.86 -15.51 21.74
CA SER A 21 -18.03 -16.12 21.11
C SER A 21 -18.24 -15.52 19.71
N VAL A 22 -18.64 -16.35 18.79
CA VAL A 22 -18.93 -15.97 17.42
C VAL A 22 -20.35 -16.34 17.04
N THR A 23 -20.93 -15.59 16.11
CA THR A 23 -22.18 -15.88 15.44
C THR A 23 -21.90 -16.08 13.95
N THR A 24 -22.74 -15.62 13.06
CA THR A 24 -22.42 -15.62 11.62
C THR A 24 -21.60 -14.39 11.25
N THR A 25 -20.81 -14.48 10.19
CA THR A 25 -20.09 -13.33 9.61
C THR A 25 -21.01 -12.11 9.45
N ALA A 26 -22.23 -12.31 8.93
CA ALA A 26 -23.18 -11.22 8.69
C ALA A 26 -23.64 -10.53 9.97
N ASP A 27 -23.96 -11.30 11.02
CA ASP A 27 -24.39 -10.73 12.32
C ASP A 27 -23.23 -9.98 12.99
N MET A 28 -22.04 -10.54 13.00
CA MET A 28 -20.86 -9.89 13.55
C MET A 28 -20.52 -8.58 12.83
N MET A 29 -20.56 -8.56 11.49
CA MET A 29 -20.36 -7.35 10.70
C MET A 29 -21.39 -6.27 11.05
N ALA A 30 -22.67 -6.63 11.12
CA ALA A 30 -23.73 -5.68 11.47
C ALA A 30 -23.49 -5.04 12.85
N ARG A 31 -23.22 -5.85 13.86
CA ARG A 31 -22.97 -5.39 15.25
C ARG A 31 -21.72 -4.53 15.37
N LEU A 32 -20.63 -4.88 14.67
CA LEU A 32 -19.42 -4.06 14.66
C LEU A 32 -19.68 -2.72 13.97
N ASN A 33 -20.34 -2.72 12.82
CA ASN A 33 -20.65 -1.50 12.08
C ASN A 33 -21.59 -0.53 12.83
N GLU A 34 -22.45 -1.03 13.73
CA GLU A 34 -23.26 -0.18 14.62
C GLU A 34 -22.40 0.65 15.61
N THR A 35 -21.20 0.18 15.92
CA THR A 35 -20.29 0.83 16.89
C THR A 35 -19.15 1.61 16.24
N MET A 36 -18.93 1.44 14.93
CA MET A 36 -17.86 2.09 14.19
C MET A 36 -18.24 3.54 13.81
N PRO A 37 -17.25 4.44 13.68
CA PRO A 37 -17.48 5.75 13.07
C PRO A 37 -17.99 5.60 11.62
N PRO A 38 -18.80 6.55 11.11
CA PRO A 38 -19.38 6.45 9.76
C PRO A 38 -18.37 6.30 8.62
N GLU A 39 -17.15 6.80 8.84
CA GLU A 39 -16.05 6.78 7.87
C GLU A 39 -15.29 5.44 7.85
N ILE A 40 -15.57 4.55 8.81
CA ILE A 40 -14.90 3.25 8.93
C ILE A 40 -15.97 2.16 8.96
N GLN A 41 -15.89 1.24 8.01
CA GLN A 41 -16.82 0.12 7.92
C GLN A 41 -16.08 -1.22 7.90
N VAL A 42 -16.60 -2.20 8.62
CA VAL A 42 -16.20 -3.60 8.50
C VAL A 42 -16.78 -4.14 7.21
N LEU A 43 -15.95 -4.47 6.25
CA LEU A 43 -16.35 -4.95 4.93
C LEU A 43 -16.52 -6.46 4.89
N ASP A 44 -15.72 -7.19 5.67
CA ASP A 44 -15.77 -8.65 5.77
C ASP A 44 -15.16 -9.13 7.09
N ILE A 45 -15.53 -10.34 7.50
CA ILE A 45 -14.94 -11.07 8.62
C ILE A 45 -14.70 -12.50 8.15
N ILE A 46 -13.48 -12.96 8.30
CA ILE A 46 -13.08 -14.32 7.98
C ILE A 46 -12.49 -15.01 9.21
N GLU A 47 -12.80 -16.29 9.38
CA GLU A 47 -12.18 -17.12 10.39
C GLU A 47 -10.82 -17.60 9.88
N LEU A 48 -9.80 -17.39 10.69
CA LEU A 48 -8.46 -17.87 10.41
C LEU A 48 -8.28 -19.29 10.95
N PRO A 49 -7.43 -20.12 10.31
CA PRO A 49 -7.04 -21.42 10.87
C PRO A 49 -6.44 -21.27 12.28
N GLU A 50 -6.63 -22.26 13.14
CA GLU A 50 -6.21 -22.24 14.56
C GLU A 50 -4.72 -21.92 14.75
N ASN A 51 -3.87 -22.28 13.78
CA ASN A 51 -2.43 -21.99 13.80
C ASN A 51 -2.02 -20.88 12.83
N ALA A 52 -2.95 -19.99 12.45
CA ALA A 52 -2.65 -18.87 11.55
C ALA A 52 -1.62 -17.94 12.18
N LYS A 53 -0.69 -17.46 11.36
CA LYS A 53 0.22 -16.40 11.78
C LYS A 53 -0.54 -15.07 11.78
N PRO A 54 -0.18 -14.13 12.68
CA PRO A 54 -0.74 -12.78 12.64
C PRO A 54 -0.58 -12.12 11.26
N SER A 55 -1.59 -11.38 10.82
CA SER A 55 -1.58 -10.68 9.52
C SER A 55 -0.31 -9.86 9.29
N MET A 56 0.19 -9.16 10.31
CA MET A 56 1.45 -8.40 10.23
C MET A 56 2.68 -9.26 9.91
N ALA A 57 2.66 -10.55 10.22
CA ALA A 57 3.79 -11.45 9.98
C ALA A 57 3.78 -12.08 8.58
N ILE A 58 2.63 -12.07 7.90
CA ILE A 58 2.45 -12.69 6.58
C ILE A 58 2.33 -11.69 5.44
N VAL A 59 2.12 -10.41 5.73
CA VAL A 59 2.11 -9.35 4.72
C VAL A 59 3.48 -9.24 4.05
N THR A 60 3.48 -9.21 2.70
CA THR A 60 4.70 -9.12 1.88
C THR A 60 4.65 -8.03 0.83
N ALA A 61 3.45 -7.61 0.40
CA ALA A 61 3.27 -6.55 -0.58
C ALA A 61 2.00 -5.75 -0.33
N SER A 62 1.95 -4.55 -0.89
CA SER A 62 0.72 -3.75 -1.04
C SER A 62 0.76 -3.02 -2.36
N ASP A 63 -0.40 -2.80 -2.94
CA ASP A 63 -0.51 -1.97 -4.13
C ASP A 63 -1.21 -0.65 -3.85
N TYR A 64 -0.88 0.32 -4.69
CA TYR A 64 -1.26 1.70 -4.49
C TYR A 64 -1.67 2.34 -5.82
N TYR A 65 -2.62 3.26 -5.72
CA TYR A 65 -2.95 4.22 -6.74
C TYR A 65 -2.49 5.61 -6.31
N ILE A 66 -1.66 6.23 -7.13
CA ILE A 66 -1.10 7.57 -6.93
C ILE A 66 -1.72 8.49 -7.96
N TYR A 67 -2.30 9.60 -7.52
CA TYR A 67 -2.93 10.56 -8.39
C TYR A 67 -2.72 11.99 -7.89
N LYS A 68 -3.00 12.97 -8.74
CA LYS A 68 -2.91 14.38 -8.39
C LYS A 68 -3.81 14.72 -7.21
N ASN A 69 -3.32 15.54 -6.30
CA ASN A 69 -4.16 16.16 -5.27
C ASN A 69 -4.84 17.41 -5.86
N GLU A 70 -6.16 17.34 -6.08
CA GLU A 70 -6.95 18.42 -6.66
C GLU A 70 -6.99 19.69 -5.81
N GLU A 71 -6.61 19.61 -4.52
CA GLU A 71 -6.51 20.77 -3.63
C GLU A 71 -5.20 21.54 -3.82
N CYS A 72 -4.24 21.00 -4.60
CA CYS A 72 -2.95 21.63 -4.89
C CYS A 72 -2.94 22.19 -6.32
N GLU A 73 -2.34 23.40 -6.47
CA GLU A 73 -2.21 24.05 -7.76
C GLU A 73 -1.19 23.35 -8.68
N ASN A 74 -0.14 22.79 -8.08
CA ASN A 74 0.89 22.07 -8.82
C ASN A 74 0.35 20.76 -9.39
N ASP A 75 0.68 20.52 -10.64
CA ASP A 75 0.40 19.27 -11.33
C ASP A 75 1.63 18.80 -12.09
N THR A 76 2.33 17.86 -11.52
CA THR A 76 3.49 17.20 -12.14
C THR A 76 3.18 15.78 -12.59
N MET A 77 1.91 15.36 -12.51
CA MET A 77 1.50 14.02 -12.94
C MET A 77 1.75 13.76 -14.45
N PRO A 78 1.53 14.73 -15.36
CA PRO A 78 1.84 14.55 -16.77
C PRO A 78 3.31 14.22 -17.03
N GLU A 79 4.24 14.90 -16.33
CA GLU A 79 5.69 14.66 -16.45
C GLU A 79 6.07 13.29 -15.89
N LEU A 80 5.46 12.87 -14.78
CA LEU A 80 5.66 11.53 -14.22
C LEU A 80 5.18 10.45 -15.17
N LEU A 81 3.99 10.60 -15.77
CA LEU A 81 3.45 9.67 -16.75
C LEU A 81 4.32 9.59 -18.01
N GLN A 82 4.87 10.72 -18.46
CA GLN A 82 5.81 10.74 -19.58
C GLN A 82 7.13 10.01 -19.26
N ALA A 83 7.65 10.13 -18.03
CA ALA A 83 8.86 9.47 -17.59
C ALA A 83 8.66 7.98 -17.22
N LEU A 84 7.42 7.57 -16.98
CA LEU A 84 7.06 6.25 -16.45
C LEU A 84 7.62 5.06 -17.26
N PRO A 85 7.56 5.03 -18.61
CA PRO A 85 8.14 3.92 -19.39
C PRO A 85 9.64 3.75 -19.10
N ALA A 86 10.40 4.83 -19.17
CA ALA A 86 11.85 4.79 -18.90
C ALA A 86 12.13 4.39 -17.42
N PHE A 87 11.35 4.90 -16.49
CA PHE A 87 11.48 4.54 -15.08
C PHE A 87 11.20 3.05 -14.84
N SER A 88 10.20 2.47 -15.50
CA SER A 88 9.81 1.06 -15.32
C SER A 88 10.86 0.08 -15.82
N GLU A 89 11.65 0.46 -16.81
CA GLU A 89 12.72 -0.34 -17.41
C GLU A 89 14.07 -0.25 -16.68
N LYS A 90 14.19 0.64 -15.69
CA LYS A 90 15.42 0.79 -14.92
C LYS A 90 15.79 -0.48 -14.17
N GLU A 91 17.01 -0.92 -14.31
CA GLU A 91 17.58 -2.02 -13.53
C GLU A 91 17.92 -1.61 -12.10
N LYS A 92 18.11 -0.31 -11.87
CA LYS A 92 18.49 0.27 -10.57
C LYS A 92 17.78 1.59 -10.32
N VAL A 93 17.23 1.76 -9.13
CA VAL A 93 16.58 3.00 -8.65
C VAL A 93 17.18 3.37 -7.31
N GLU A 94 18.06 4.35 -7.31
CA GLU A 94 18.79 4.76 -6.12
C GLU A 94 18.12 5.97 -5.46
N ILE A 95 17.95 5.89 -4.15
CA ILE A 95 17.48 7.00 -3.31
C ILE A 95 18.45 7.23 -2.15
N ILE A 96 18.47 8.45 -1.62
CA ILE A 96 19.17 8.76 -0.39
C ILE A 96 18.22 8.50 0.78
N LYS A 97 18.42 7.37 1.46
CA LYS A 97 17.64 7.03 2.66
C LYS A 97 18.26 7.73 3.86
N LYS A 98 17.50 8.67 4.46
CA LYS A 98 17.92 9.35 5.69
C LYS A 98 17.45 8.57 6.91
N THR A 99 18.39 8.19 7.75
CA THR A 99 18.14 7.64 9.09
C THR A 99 18.57 8.65 10.15
N LYS A 100 18.22 8.40 11.42
CA LYS A 100 18.61 9.32 12.52
C LYS A 100 20.12 9.55 12.65
N SER A 101 20.94 8.65 12.10
CA SER A 101 22.40 8.65 12.29
C SER A 101 23.22 8.74 11.00
N LYS A 102 22.63 8.49 9.83
CA LYS A 102 23.35 8.53 8.55
C LYS A 102 22.43 8.69 7.35
N GLU A 103 23.01 9.20 6.26
CA GLU A 103 22.45 9.14 4.93
C GLU A 103 23.12 7.99 4.17
N GLU A 104 22.33 7.16 3.51
CA GLU A 104 22.82 6.00 2.77
C GLU A 104 22.13 5.91 1.41
N LEU A 105 22.94 5.76 0.36
CA LEU A 105 22.45 5.48 -0.98
C LEU A 105 21.89 4.04 -1.01
N THR A 106 20.64 3.90 -1.32
CA THR A 106 19.93 2.61 -1.28
C THR A 106 19.23 2.38 -2.61
N ASP A 107 19.46 1.21 -3.22
CA ASP A 107 18.70 0.77 -4.38
C ASP A 107 17.37 0.20 -3.94
N ILE A 108 16.28 0.84 -4.39
CA ILE A 108 14.91 0.42 -4.09
C ILE A 108 14.26 -0.40 -5.20
N ARG A 109 14.94 -0.58 -6.35
CA ARG A 109 14.39 -1.31 -7.50
C ARG A 109 13.91 -2.72 -7.17
N PRO A 110 14.63 -3.52 -6.35
CA PRO A 110 14.17 -4.86 -5.95
C PRO A 110 12.85 -4.87 -5.18
N LEU A 111 12.48 -3.76 -4.55
CA LEU A 111 11.26 -3.59 -3.75
C LEU A 111 10.08 -3.04 -4.56
N ILE A 112 10.31 -2.67 -5.82
CA ILE A 112 9.27 -2.26 -6.77
C ILE A 112 8.90 -3.47 -7.61
N TYR A 113 7.76 -4.09 -7.30
CA TYR A 113 7.29 -5.29 -7.99
C TYR A 113 6.57 -4.97 -9.30
N GLY A 114 5.94 -3.80 -9.37
CA GLY A 114 5.30 -3.31 -10.57
C GLY A 114 5.03 -1.82 -10.49
N VAL A 115 5.11 -1.15 -11.64
CA VAL A 115 4.71 0.25 -11.81
C VAL A 115 4.16 0.43 -13.22
N ARG A 116 3.02 1.09 -13.35
CA ARG A 116 2.35 1.33 -14.64
C ARG A 116 1.36 2.47 -14.55
N GLU A 117 0.97 2.98 -15.70
CA GLU A 117 -0.16 3.91 -15.79
C GLU A 117 -1.47 3.23 -15.34
N TYR A 118 -2.29 3.95 -14.63
CA TYR A 118 -3.60 3.49 -14.16
C TYR A 118 -4.55 4.68 -13.95
N LYS A 119 -5.69 4.67 -14.65
CA LYS A 119 -6.62 5.80 -14.68
C LYS A 119 -5.88 7.09 -15.09
N ASP A 120 -6.00 8.13 -14.30
CA ASP A 120 -5.34 9.44 -14.43
C ASP A 120 -4.06 9.57 -13.59
N GLY A 121 -3.46 8.46 -13.20
CA GLY A 121 -2.27 8.42 -12.35
C GLY A 121 -1.47 7.15 -12.51
N ILE A 122 -0.85 6.70 -11.42
CA ILE A 122 0.14 5.62 -11.42
C ILE A 122 -0.28 4.53 -10.44
N TYR A 123 -0.29 3.30 -10.92
CA TYR A 123 -0.36 2.09 -10.10
C TYR A 123 1.05 1.66 -9.70
N MET A 124 1.21 1.29 -8.43
CA MET A 124 2.44 0.72 -7.90
C MET A 124 2.14 -0.52 -7.08
N LEU A 125 2.89 -1.60 -7.30
CA LEU A 125 2.93 -2.78 -6.44
C LEU A 125 4.31 -2.82 -5.77
N LEU A 126 4.33 -2.72 -4.44
CA LEU A 126 5.55 -2.51 -3.66
C LEU A 126 5.69 -3.56 -2.55
N ALA A 127 6.93 -3.90 -2.20
CA ALA A 127 7.21 -4.66 -0.99
C ALA A 127 6.65 -3.92 0.23
N SER A 128 5.87 -4.64 1.06
CA SER A 128 5.24 -4.11 2.25
C SER A 128 5.17 -5.22 3.31
N GLY A 129 5.94 -5.09 4.37
CA GLY A 129 5.99 -6.11 5.41
C GLY A 129 7.04 -5.82 6.48
N SER A 130 7.21 -6.77 7.38
CA SER A 130 8.17 -6.64 8.48
C SER A 130 9.63 -6.79 8.03
N LYS A 131 9.87 -7.55 6.96
CA LYS A 131 11.21 -7.79 6.41
C LYS A 131 11.62 -6.67 5.47
N ASP A 132 10.78 -6.40 4.49
CA ASP A 132 11.02 -5.41 3.44
C ASP A 132 9.80 -4.48 3.36
N ASN A 133 10.04 -3.18 3.37
CA ASN A 133 8.99 -2.19 3.30
C ASN A 133 9.45 -0.96 2.54
N LEU A 134 8.79 -0.69 1.42
CA LEU A 134 9.03 0.48 0.58
C LEU A 134 7.80 1.41 0.63
N LYS A 135 8.02 2.62 1.10
CA LYS A 135 6.96 3.64 1.11
C LYS A 135 6.72 4.17 -0.30
N PRO A 136 5.46 4.29 -0.76
CA PRO A 136 5.15 4.80 -2.09
C PRO A 136 5.68 6.21 -2.34
N GLU A 137 5.75 7.07 -1.31
CA GLU A 137 6.31 8.42 -1.46
C GLU A 137 7.76 8.42 -1.95
N LEU A 138 8.57 7.43 -1.55
CA LEU A 138 9.97 7.33 -2.00
C LEU A 138 10.06 6.97 -3.49
N VAL A 139 9.11 6.19 -3.99
CA VAL A 139 9.02 5.86 -5.41
C VAL A 139 8.59 7.08 -6.22
N VAL A 140 7.58 7.82 -5.74
CA VAL A 140 7.16 9.09 -6.37
C VAL A 140 8.30 10.09 -6.40
N GLU A 141 9.05 10.25 -5.30
CA GLU A 141 10.23 11.13 -5.25
C GLU A 141 11.29 10.71 -6.29
N ALA A 142 11.57 9.42 -6.40
CA ALA A 142 12.50 8.91 -7.41
C ALA A 142 11.99 9.15 -8.84
N MET A 143 10.69 9.06 -9.09
CA MET A 143 10.08 9.37 -10.38
C MET A 143 10.14 10.87 -10.69
N CYS A 144 9.92 11.74 -9.70
CA CYS A 144 10.08 13.19 -9.85
C CYS A 144 11.51 13.55 -10.25
N ASN A 145 12.50 12.93 -9.59
CA ASN A 145 13.91 13.12 -9.94
C ASN A 145 14.21 12.68 -11.38
N GLU A 146 13.64 11.57 -11.83
CA GLU A 146 13.77 11.10 -13.22
C GLU A 146 13.12 12.04 -14.22
N ALA A 147 11.93 12.54 -13.90
CA ALA A 147 11.19 13.49 -14.72
C ALA A 147 11.79 14.91 -14.69
N GLY A 148 12.73 15.19 -13.79
CA GLY A 148 13.32 16.52 -13.63
C GLY A 148 12.38 17.56 -13.00
N VAL A 149 11.39 17.11 -12.23
CA VAL A 149 10.42 17.97 -11.53
C VAL A 149 10.63 17.93 -10.01
N PRO A 150 10.28 18.99 -9.28
CA PRO A 150 10.40 18.98 -7.83
C PRO A 150 9.39 18.01 -7.20
N PHE A 151 9.83 17.28 -6.17
CA PHE A 151 8.94 16.46 -5.36
C PHE A 151 8.35 17.28 -4.20
N ASN A 152 7.01 17.31 -4.12
CA ASN A 152 6.29 17.76 -2.94
C ASN A 152 5.22 16.71 -2.61
N ARG A 153 5.32 16.10 -1.43
CA ARG A 153 4.42 15.03 -1.00
C ARG A 153 2.94 15.43 -1.08
N TYR A 154 2.61 16.68 -0.84
CA TYR A 154 1.23 17.16 -0.78
C TYR A 154 0.57 17.31 -2.15
N ASP A 155 1.35 17.31 -3.23
CA ASP A 155 0.83 17.39 -4.59
C ASP A 155 0.17 16.08 -5.05
N TYR A 156 0.36 15.00 -4.27
CA TYR A 156 -0.13 13.66 -4.59
C TYR A 156 -1.07 13.12 -3.51
N ARG A 157 -2.09 12.41 -3.95
CA ARG A 157 -2.89 11.51 -3.12
C ARG A 157 -2.40 10.10 -3.32
N ILE A 158 -2.31 9.37 -2.23
CA ILE A 158 -1.89 7.96 -2.21
C ILE A 158 -3.03 7.15 -1.64
N HIS A 159 -3.51 6.19 -2.43
CA HIS A 159 -4.61 5.32 -2.08
C HIS A 159 -4.13 3.86 -2.14
N ARG A 160 -4.21 3.13 -1.02
CA ARG A 160 -3.91 1.70 -0.98
C ARG A 160 -5.10 0.94 -1.53
N LEU A 161 -4.87 0.09 -2.53
CA LEU A 161 -5.93 -0.72 -3.14
C LEU A 161 -6.08 -2.05 -2.38
N GLU A 162 -4.95 -2.76 -2.10
CA GLU A 162 -4.96 -4.05 -1.44
C GLU A 162 -3.63 -4.32 -0.70
N THR A 163 -3.68 -5.30 0.18
CA THR A 163 -2.52 -5.84 0.91
C THR A 163 -2.43 -7.34 0.67
N TYR A 164 -1.22 -7.81 0.35
CA TYR A 164 -0.97 -9.16 -0.12
C TYR A 164 -0.06 -9.95 0.81
N MET A 165 -0.23 -11.27 0.77
CA MET A 165 0.66 -12.27 1.33
C MET A 165 1.23 -13.17 0.22
N GLY A 166 2.27 -13.93 0.52
CA GLY A 166 2.92 -14.86 -0.42
C GLY A 166 4.21 -14.32 -1.00
N GLU A 167 4.79 -15.09 -1.90
CA GLU A 167 5.99 -14.70 -2.64
C GLU A 167 5.61 -13.79 -3.80
N LYS A 168 6.56 -12.98 -4.27
CA LYS A 168 6.35 -11.95 -5.31
C LYS A 168 5.63 -12.45 -6.55
N GLU A 169 5.88 -13.70 -6.95
CA GLU A 169 5.33 -14.34 -8.14
C GLU A 169 3.93 -14.94 -7.91
N GLU A 170 3.52 -15.11 -6.65
CA GLU A 170 2.27 -15.78 -6.24
C GLU A 170 1.55 -14.99 -5.14
N LEU A 171 1.44 -13.69 -5.33
CA LEU A 171 0.75 -12.82 -4.36
C LEU A 171 -0.75 -13.12 -4.31
N GLN A 172 -1.28 -13.26 -3.10
CA GLN A 172 -2.70 -13.42 -2.82
C GLN A 172 -3.19 -12.33 -1.88
N PRO A 173 -4.40 -11.79 -2.07
CA PRO A 173 -4.99 -10.85 -1.12
C PRO A 173 -5.02 -11.44 0.28
N LEU A 174 -4.84 -10.61 1.29
CA LEU A 174 -4.82 -11.07 2.67
C LEU A 174 -6.16 -11.69 3.09
N SER A 175 -7.27 -11.29 2.47
CA SER A 175 -8.59 -11.90 2.63
C SER A 175 -8.66 -13.39 2.25
N ALA A 176 -7.70 -13.89 1.46
CA ALA A 176 -7.62 -15.32 1.12
C ALA A 176 -7.03 -16.19 2.24
N SER A 177 -6.62 -15.62 3.37
CA SER A 177 -6.03 -16.36 4.50
C SER A 177 -7.03 -17.15 5.35
N GLY A 178 -8.32 -16.93 5.18
CA GLY A 178 -9.39 -17.57 5.96
C GLY A 178 -10.68 -17.77 5.18
N THR A 179 -11.74 -18.15 5.89
CA THR A 179 -13.05 -18.45 5.31
C THR A 179 -14.18 -17.74 6.08
N ARG A 180 -15.29 -17.42 5.38
CA ARG A 180 -16.53 -16.95 6.04
C ARG A 180 -17.20 -18.08 6.79
N PHE A 181 -17.91 -17.78 7.85
CA PHE A 181 -18.61 -18.71 8.72
C PHE A 181 -20.04 -18.26 9.05
#